data_f59f39332137e88844ea50221ea9e1a3
#
_entry.id   f59f39332137e88844ea50221ea9e1a3
#
_cell.length_a   1.000
_cell.length_b   1.000
_cell.length_c   1.000
_cell.angle_alpha   90.00
_cell.angle_beta   90.00
_cell.angle_gamma   90.00
#
_symmetry.space_group_name_H-M   'P 1'
#
loop_
_entity.id
_entity.type
_entity.pdbx_description
1 polymer ?
#
loop_
_entity_poly.entity_id
_entity_poly.type
_entity_poly.pdbx_seq_one_letter_code
_entity_poly.pdbx_strand_id
1 'polypeptide(L)'
;MRIFIADSNQDFRLGLQMLFRQEPGMYVTGMAIESEGLLKQVEASRADVLILDWHLPGASTIDLLADIQGLESKPKIVVLSIRPEERELALSAGADAFISKSGTPEEMLELVRSVRESTVGSAE
;
A
#
# COMPACT_ATOMS: atom_id res chain seq x y z
N MET A 1 -6.74 10.77 -5.88
CA MET A 1 -5.99 9.87 -4.97
C MET A 1 -4.85 9.20 -5.73
N ARG A 2 -3.64 9.42 -5.27
CA ARG A 2 -2.42 8.90 -5.91
C ARG A 2 -1.99 7.61 -5.20
N ILE A 3 -1.83 6.54 -5.95
CA ILE A 3 -1.58 5.19 -5.41
C ILE A 3 -0.25 4.65 -5.92
N PHE A 4 0.60 4.19 -5.01
CA PHE A 4 1.84 3.50 -5.35
C PHE A 4 1.70 2.02 -5.00
N ILE A 5 2.13 1.13 -5.92
CA ILE A 5 1.99 -0.32 -5.74
C ILE A 5 3.37 -0.95 -5.65
N ALA A 6 3.68 -1.62 -4.53
CA ALA A 6 4.93 -2.34 -4.33
C ALA A 6 4.64 -3.82 -4.13
N ASP A 7 4.86 -4.62 -5.17
CA ASP A 7 4.60 -6.05 -5.15
C ASP A 7 5.45 -6.71 -6.23
N SER A 8 6.12 -7.81 -5.90
CA SER A 8 6.99 -8.49 -6.85
C SER A 8 6.22 -9.34 -7.87
N ASN A 9 4.96 -9.66 -7.60
CA ASN A 9 4.15 -10.47 -8.51
C ASN A 9 3.59 -9.60 -9.63
N GLN A 10 4.05 -9.85 -10.85
CA GLN A 10 3.66 -9.05 -12.01
C GLN A 10 2.15 -9.11 -12.28
N ASP A 11 1.57 -10.29 -12.22
CA ASP A 11 0.15 -10.45 -12.52
C ASP A 11 -0.71 -9.71 -11.49
N PHE A 12 -0.32 -9.78 -10.22
CA PHE A 12 -1.05 -9.08 -9.17
C PHE A 12 -0.93 -7.57 -9.33
N ARG A 13 0.27 -7.05 -9.65
CA ARG A 13 0.46 -5.61 -9.90
C ARG A 13 -0.41 -5.14 -11.06
N LEU A 14 -0.41 -5.89 -12.16
CA LEU A 14 -1.21 -5.53 -13.33
C LEU A 14 -2.70 -5.55 -13.00
N GLY A 15 -3.15 -6.54 -12.23
CA GLY A 15 -4.54 -6.62 -11.81
C GLY A 15 -4.95 -5.41 -10.99
N LEU A 16 -4.12 -4.99 -10.04
CA LEU A 16 -4.38 -3.80 -9.23
C LEU A 16 -4.38 -2.54 -10.09
N GLN A 17 -3.42 -2.43 -11.01
CA GLN A 17 -3.34 -1.28 -11.89
C GLN A 17 -4.61 -1.14 -12.72
N MET A 18 -5.10 -2.24 -13.29
CA MET A 18 -6.35 -2.24 -14.06
C MET A 18 -7.54 -1.87 -13.20
N LEU A 19 -7.59 -2.39 -11.98
CA LEU A 19 -8.67 -2.10 -11.05
C LEU A 19 -8.75 -0.61 -10.73
N PHE A 20 -7.64 -0.01 -10.34
CA PHE A 20 -7.61 1.41 -9.95
C PHE A 20 -7.81 2.34 -11.15
N ARG A 21 -7.34 1.93 -12.34
CA ARG A 21 -7.51 2.73 -13.55
C ARG A 21 -8.98 2.96 -13.90
N GLN A 22 -9.84 2.01 -13.55
CA GLN A 22 -11.28 2.09 -13.85
C GLN A 22 -12.03 2.96 -12.84
N GLU A 23 -11.38 3.35 -11.75
CA GLU A 23 -12.06 4.11 -10.70
C GLU A 23 -11.78 5.61 -10.86
N PRO A 24 -12.85 6.43 -10.98
CA PRO A 24 -12.66 7.87 -11.05
C PRO A 24 -11.93 8.42 -9.83
N GLY A 25 -10.95 9.26 -10.06
CA GLY A 25 -10.19 9.89 -8.99
C GLY A 25 -9.06 9.06 -8.41
N MET A 26 -8.83 7.84 -8.93
CA MET A 26 -7.72 7.00 -8.51
C MET A 26 -6.66 6.93 -9.61
N TYR A 27 -5.39 7.19 -9.24
CA TYR A 27 -4.28 7.23 -10.19
C TYR A 27 -3.11 6.42 -9.64
N VAL A 28 -2.64 5.44 -10.41
CA VAL A 28 -1.43 4.69 -10.06
C VAL A 28 -0.24 5.54 -10.51
N THR A 29 0.53 6.03 -9.55
CA THR A 29 1.62 6.98 -9.81
C THR A 29 3.00 6.33 -9.82
N GLY A 30 3.08 5.06 -9.48
CA GLY A 30 4.33 4.32 -9.51
C GLY A 30 4.16 2.88 -9.07
N MET A 31 5.13 2.06 -9.42
CA MET A 31 5.17 0.65 -9.03
C MET A 31 6.60 0.24 -8.74
N ALA A 32 6.78 -0.68 -7.79
CA ALA A 32 8.08 -1.25 -7.46
C ALA A 32 7.95 -2.76 -7.26
N ILE A 33 9.04 -3.47 -7.51
CA ILE A 33 9.10 -4.93 -7.38
C ILE A 33 9.95 -5.38 -6.19
N GLU A 34 10.65 -4.44 -5.57
CA GLU A 34 11.55 -4.71 -4.45
C GLU A 34 11.70 -3.46 -3.59
N SER A 35 12.33 -3.60 -2.43
CA SER A 35 12.47 -2.49 -1.48
C SER A 35 13.54 -1.47 -1.87
N GLU A 36 14.51 -1.85 -2.72
CA GLU A 36 15.58 -0.94 -3.09
C GLU A 36 15.04 0.28 -3.82
N GLY A 37 15.36 1.46 -3.31
CA GLY A 37 14.91 2.71 -3.89
C GLY A 37 13.44 3.04 -3.65
N LEU A 38 12.71 2.18 -2.96
CA LEU A 38 11.27 2.35 -2.75
C LEU A 38 10.94 3.65 -2.05
N LEU A 39 11.66 3.98 -0.99
CA LEU A 39 11.39 5.17 -0.19
C LEU A 39 11.42 6.44 -1.05
N LYS A 40 12.46 6.58 -1.86
CA LYS A 40 12.60 7.72 -2.76
C LYS A 40 11.52 7.74 -3.84
N GLN A 41 11.14 6.58 -4.36
CA GLN A 41 10.12 6.49 -5.40
C GLN A 41 8.75 6.88 -4.84
N VAL A 42 8.42 6.41 -3.64
CA VAL A 42 7.15 6.76 -2.97
C VAL A 42 7.08 8.25 -2.74
N GLU A 43 8.17 8.84 -2.24
CA GLU A 43 8.24 10.26 -1.98
C GLU A 43 8.10 11.08 -3.26
N ALA A 44 8.83 10.69 -4.32
CA ALA A 44 8.78 11.38 -5.60
C ALA A 44 7.40 11.28 -6.27
N SER A 45 6.70 10.17 -6.07
CA SER A 45 5.37 9.96 -6.64
C SER A 45 4.28 10.72 -5.90
N ARG A 46 4.58 11.24 -4.71
CA ARG A 46 3.60 11.90 -3.84
C ARG A 46 2.37 11.04 -3.61
N ALA A 47 2.60 9.77 -3.31
CA ALA A 47 1.52 8.82 -3.09
C ALA A 47 0.70 9.18 -1.85
N ASP A 48 -0.60 9.11 -1.98
CA ASP A 48 -1.53 9.22 -0.86
C ASP A 48 -1.67 7.88 -0.15
N VAL A 49 -1.59 6.80 -0.93
CA VAL A 49 -1.71 5.42 -0.44
C VAL A 49 -0.60 4.57 -1.05
N LEU A 50 0.07 3.81 -0.21
CA LEU A 50 1.04 2.80 -0.62
C LEU A 50 0.41 1.43 -0.39
N ILE A 51 0.29 0.64 -1.48
CA ILE A 51 -0.11 -0.76 -1.40
C ILE A 51 1.18 -1.56 -1.34
N LEU A 52 1.42 -2.24 -0.22
CA LEU A 52 2.71 -2.86 0.07
C LEU A 52 2.56 -4.36 0.34
N ASP A 53 3.21 -5.18 -0.48
CA ASP A 53 3.29 -6.62 -0.25
C ASP A 53 4.14 -6.88 1.00
N TRP A 54 3.60 -7.62 1.96
CA TRP A 54 4.32 -7.99 3.19
C TRP A 54 5.62 -8.73 2.89
N HIS A 55 5.65 -9.46 1.79
CA HIS A 55 6.80 -10.25 1.37
C HIS A 55 7.59 -9.61 0.22
N LEU A 56 7.61 -8.30 0.17
CA LEU A 56 8.39 -7.59 -0.84
C LEU A 56 9.87 -7.95 -0.68
N PRO A 57 10.56 -8.36 -1.77
CA PRO A 57 11.97 -8.70 -1.69
C PRO A 57 12.84 -7.53 -1.27
N GLY A 58 13.93 -7.84 -0.56
CA GLY A 58 14.89 -6.85 -0.11
C GLY A 58 14.88 -6.70 1.40
N ALA A 59 14.79 -5.46 1.87
CA ALA A 59 14.80 -5.16 3.30
C ALA A 59 13.56 -5.71 4.01
N SER A 60 13.68 -5.89 5.33
CA SER A 60 12.55 -6.28 6.17
C SER A 60 11.39 -5.30 5.98
N THR A 61 10.19 -5.82 5.80
CA THR A 61 9.00 -4.97 5.64
C THR A 61 8.73 -4.16 6.90
N ILE A 62 9.05 -4.72 8.08
CA ILE A 62 8.91 -4.00 9.35
C ILE A 62 9.80 -2.75 9.36
N ASP A 63 11.06 -2.90 8.94
CA ASP A 63 11.99 -1.78 8.87
C ASP A 63 11.55 -0.76 7.82
N LEU A 64 11.04 -1.25 6.69
CA LEU A 64 10.55 -0.41 5.62
C LEU A 64 9.36 0.45 6.08
N LEU A 65 8.44 -0.15 6.84
CA LEU A 65 7.30 0.59 7.41
C LEU A 65 7.79 1.71 8.35
N ALA A 66 8.78 1.42 9.18
CA ALA A 66 9.36 2.42 10.08
C ALA A 66 9.97 3.58 9.29
N ASP A 67 10.69 3.26 8.21
CA ASP A 67 11.31 4.27 7.36
C ASP A 67 10.27 5.16 6.67
N ILE A 68 9.20 4.54 6.18
CA ILE A 68 8.11 5.29 5.52
C ILE A 68 7.42 6.22 6.50
N GLN A 69 7.23 5.78 7.74
CA GLN A 69 6.62 6.62 8.76
C GLN A 69 7.47 7.82 9.14
N GLY A 70 8.77 7.75 8.86
CA GLY A 70 9.68 8.87 9.07
C GLY A 70 9.65 9.91 7.96
N LEU A 71 8.94 9.67 6.88
CA LEU A 71 8.83 10.65 5.79
C LEU A 71 7.98 11.84 6.22
N GLU A 72 8.34 13.01 5.70
CA GLU A 72 7.62 14.24 5.97
C GLU A 72 6.18 14.17 5.45
N SER A 73 6.02 13.67 4.22
CA SER A 73 4.70 13.45 3.62
C SER A 73 4.50 11.95 3.45
N LYS A 74 4.07 11.31 4.53
CA LYS A 74 3.92 9.86 4.50
C LYS A 74 2.57 9.44 3.94
N PRO A 75 2.54 8.39 3.09
CA PRO A 75 1.28 7.85 2.60
C PRO A 75 0.59 7.00 3.67
N LYS A 76 -0.69 6.73 3.48
CA LYS A 76 -1.36 5.65 4.19
C LYS A 76 -0.85 4.34 3.63
N ILE A 77 -0.69 3.33 4.47
CA ILE A 77 -0.09 2.06 4.08
C ILE A 77 -1.11 0.94 4.19
N VAL A 78 -1.40 0.30 3.06
CA VAL A 78 -2.24 -0.91 3.00
C VAL A 78 -1.31 -2.08 2.72
N VAL A 79 -1.19 -3.00 3.67
CA VAL A 79 -0.36 -4.18 3.50
C VAL A 79 -1.17 -5.31 2.88
N LEU A 80 -0.55 -5.99 1.91
CA LEU A 80 -1.10 -7.17 1.25
C LEU A 80 -0.33 -8.41 1.70
N SER A 81 -1.03 -9.52 1.87
CA SER A 81 -0.38 -10.81 2.08
C SER A 81 -1.28 -11.95 1.62
N ILE A 82 -0.66 -13.06 1.20
CA ILE A 82 -1.39 -14.31 0.94
C ILE A 82 -1.73 -15.02 2.25
N ARG A 83 -1.18 -14.56 3.38
CA ARG A 83 -1.36 -15.18 4.69
C ARG A 83 -2.16 -14.28 5.61
N PRO A 84 -3.46 -14.58 5.82
CA PRO A 84 -4.30 -13.74 6.69
C PRO A 84 -3.80 -13.61 8.13
N GLU A 85 -3.06 -14.61 8.62
CA GLU A 85 -2.50 -14.60 9.98
C GLU A 85 -1.43 -13.54 10.19
N GLU A 86 -0.93 -12.93 9.12
CA GLU A 86 0.06 -11.85 9.22
C GLU A 86 -0.55 -10.48 9.52
N ARG A 87 -1.87 -10.42 9.59
CA ARG A 87 -2.60 -9.17 9.81
C ARG A 87 -2.15 -8.43 11.07
N GLU A 88 -2.12 -9.12 12.20
CA GLU A 88 -1.77 -8.48 13.47
C GLU A 88 -0.35 -7.95 13.47
N LEU A 89 0.58 -8.71 12.90
CA LEU A 89 1.96 -8.28 12.82
C LEU A 89 2.10 -7.02 11.94
N ALA A 90 1.42 -7.00 10.80
CA ALA A 90 1.46 -5.85 9.90
C ALA A 90 0.89 -4.60 10.56
N LEU A 91 -0.26 -4.72 11.22
CA LEU A 91 -0.89 -3.59 11.88
C LEU A 91 -0.04 -3.09 13.06
N SER A 92 0.55 -4.02 13.83
CA SER A 92 1.45 -3.65 14.92
C SER A 92 2.71 -2.94 14.43
N ALA A 93 3.17 -3.28 13.23
CA ALA A 93 4.35 -2.65 12.64
C ALA A 93 4.06 -1.26 12.05
N GLY A 94 2.80 -0.85 12.02
CA GLY A 94 2.43 0.49 11.58
C GLY A 94 1.61 0.58 10.31
N ALA A 95 1.15 -0.54 9.75
CA ALA A 95 0.23 -0.50 8.61
C ALA A 95 -1.09 0.12 9.03
N ASP A 96 -1.68 0.91 8.15
CA ASP A 96 -2.99 1.52 8.39
C ASP A 96 -4.12 0.54 8.13
N ALA A 97 -3.88 -0.43 7.24
CA ALA A 97 -4.85 -1.47 6.94
C ALA A 97 -4.14 -2.70 6.38
N PHE A 98 -4.84 -3.81 6.38
CA PHE A 98 -4.35 -5.07 5.87
C PHE A 98 -5.43 -5.76 5.05
N ILE A 99 -5.05 -6.36 3.94
CA ILE A 99 -5.96 -7.18 3.14
C ILE A 99 -5.24 -8.42 2.62
N SER A 100 -5.96 -9.55 2.65
CA SER A 100 -5.47 -10.78 2.03
C SER A 100 -5.52 -10.66 0.52
N LYS A 101 -4.52 -11.19 -0.17
CA LYS A 101 -4.51 -11.22 -1.64
C LYS A 101 -5.64 -12.05 -2.23
N SER A 102 -6.28 -12.89 -1.41
CA SER A 102 -7.46 -13.65 -1.83
C SER A 102 -8.77 -12.86 -1.75
N GLY A 103 -8.71 -11.62 -1.26
CA GLY A 103 -9.87 -10.75 -1.19
C GLY A 103 -10.38 -10.33 -2.57
N THR A 104 -11.61 -9.84 -2.62
CA THR A 104 -12.22 -9.43 -3.88
C THR A 104 -11.73 -8.04 -4.32
N PRO A 105 -11.85 -7.72 -5.62
CA PRO A 105 -11.55 -6.36 -6.08
C PRO A 105 -12.38 -5.29 -5.38
N GLU A 106 -13.64 -5.57 -5.09
CA GLU A 106 -14.53 -4.65 -4.39
C GLU A 106 -14.02 -4.36 -2.98
N GLU A 107 -13.56 -5.39 -2.27
CA GLU A 107 -12.99 -5.24 -0.94
C GLU A 107 -11.74 -4.35 -0.97
N MET A 108 -10.90 -4.52 -1.98
CA MET A 108 -9.71 -3.69 -2.15
C MET A 108 -10.08 -2.23 -2.36
N LEU A 109 -11.02 -1.95 -3.26
CA LEU A 109 -11.45 -0.58 -3.54
C LEU A 109 -12.04 0.08 -2.30
N GLU A 110 -12.89 -0.64 -1.59
CA GLU A 110 -13.53 -0.15 -0.38
C GLU A 110 -12.50 0.16 0.69
N LEU A 111 -11.52 -0.73 0.86
CA LEU A 111 -10.46 -0.55 1.85
C LEU A 111 -9.60 0.67 1.54
N VAL A 112 -9.21 0.85 0.29
CA VAL A 112 -8.38 1.99 -0.14
C VAL A 112 -9.13 3.30 0.09
N ARG A 113 -10.41 3.34 -0.20
CA ARG A 113 -11.24 4.52 0.07
C ARG A 113 -11.32 4.81 1.56
N SER A 114 -11.56 3.79 2.36
CA SER A 114 -11.72 3.97 3.82
C SER A 114 -10.42 4.41 4.49
N VAL A 115 -9.29 3.93 4.03
CA VAL A 115 -7.98 4.31 4.55
C VAL A 115 -7.74 5.81 4.32
N ARG A 116 -8.08 6.31 3.15
CA ARG A 116 -7.95 7.73 2.86
C ARG A 116 -8.89 8.56 3.73
N GLU A 117 -10.13 8.13 3.86
CA GLU A 117 -11.13 8.84 4.65
C GLU A 117 -10.78 8.88 6.13
N SER A 118 -10.10 7.85 6.65
CA SER A 118 -9.68 7.81 8.05
C SER A 118 -8.74 8.96 8.40
N THR A 119 -8.05 9.54 7.41
CA THR A 119 -7.20 10.71 7.62
C THR A 119 -8.04 11.91 8.04
N VAL A 120 -9.23 12.06 7.46
CA VAL A 120 -10.15 13.15 7.79
C VAL A 120 -10.69 12.96 9.19
N GLY A 121 -11.13 11.73 9.51
CA GLY A 121 -11.65 11.42 10.84
C GLY A 121 -10.61 11.58 11.94
N SER A 122 -9.35 11.22 11.66
CA SER A 122 -8.28 11.30 12.66
C SER A 122 -7.82 12.73 12.91
N ALA A 123 -8.17 13.68 12.05
CA ALA A 123 -7.81 15.08 12.24
C ALA A 123 -8.63 15.75 13.35
N GLU A 124 -9.66 15.10 13.78
CA GLU A 124 -10.51 15.58 14.88
C GLU A 124 -9.96 15.12 16.24
#